data_4589f42bff47a63a08f45930fb0f4dbe
#
_entry.id   4589f42bff47a63a08f45930fb0f4dbe
#
_cell.length_a   1.000
_cell.length_b   1.000
_cell.length_c   1.000
_cell.angle_alpha   90.00
_cell.angle_beta   90.00
_cell.angle_gamma   90.00
#
_symmetry.space_group_name_H-M   'P 1'
#
loop_
_entity.id
_entity.type
_entity.pdbx_description
1 polymer ?
#
loop_
_entity_poly.entity_id
_entity_poly.type
_entity_poly.pdbx_seq_one_letter_code
_entity_poly.pdbx_strand_id
1 'polypeptide(L)'
;MAVVPHPTKSRQEPGRWWYVDIGRGKERQRIPFNGSYDEAVKLFQELTADRKPQSQLLPKIADMVLPFLEWYQHEALPRTWQDVRSVISVHIVPKLGRYRPDQLAQSVLDGFRNELIAGGATPRTVNKILSYLSAIIKWGVRTGQCKAPPGQMPRFSRKRTQAEPKQALNAAMVDALYAAIEPEYRLLFLLMVDHGLRREEAMRLRFEDIDLQHKVISVLGKGNKRRIVPFMSERFEQELASAMQRQGRKRGPVAVNPETSRPYYDIRKALLRAAIACGVPPFGHHVLRHTFASRLAENGIPPYVLQRLMGHESQSTTSKIYVHIGGDFVATEARKFRDR
;
A
#
# COMPACT_ATOMS: atom_id res chain seq x y z
N MET A 1 3.55 -14.03 27.62
CA MET A 1 2.78 -13.83 26.37
C MET A 1 1.32 -13.92 26.75
N ALA A 2 0.55 -12.93 26.40
CA ALA A 2 -0.81 -12.78 26.87
C ALA A 2 -1.86 -13.27 25.85
N VAL A 3 -1.66 -12.92 24.58
CA VAL A 3 -2.56 -13.28 23.49
C VAL A 3 -1.75 -13.85 22.34
N VAL A 4 -2.10 -15.08 21.89
CA VAL A 4 -1.40 -15.76 20.78
C VAL A 4 -2.40 -16.36 19.81
N PRO A 5 -2.10 -16.45 18.52
CA PRO A 5 -2.95 -17.10 17.54
C PRO A 5 -3.20 -18.58 17.92
N HIS A 6 -4.43 -19.05 17.74
CA HIS A 6 -4.76 -20.44 17.93
C HIS A 6 -4.09 -21.30 16.84
N PRO A 7 -3.27 -22.32 17.17
CA PRO A 7 -2.39 -22.98 16.21
C PRO A 7 -3.10 -23.70 15.05
N THR A 8 -4.32 -24.14 15.25
CA THR A 8 -5.09 -24.87 14.23
C THR A 8 -6.19 -24.01 13.63
N LYS A 9 -7.04 -23.40 14.47
CA LYS A 9 -8.21 -22.63 14.01
C LYS A 9 -7.84 -21.32 13.33
N SER A 10 -6.73 -20.66 13.70
CA SER A 10 -6.26 -19.46 13.03
C SER A 10 -5.71 -19.71 11.62
N ARG A 11 -5.44 -20.97 11.24
CA ARG A 11 -5.10 -21.36 9.85
C ARG A 11 -6.33 -21.41 8.94
N GLN A 12 -7.49 -21.74 9.51
CA GLN A 12 -8.77 -21.82 8.80
C GLN A 12 -9.44 -20.45 8.70
N GLU A 13 -9.35 -19.65 9.79
CA GLU A 13 -9.89 -18.29 9.89
C GLU A 13 -8.83 -17.33 10.45
N PRO A 14 -7.92 -16.80 9.61
CA PRO A 14 -6.85 -15.92 10.07
C PRO A 14 -7.38 -14.66 10.78
N GLY A 15 -6.86 -14.39 11.97
CA GLY A 15 -7.22 -13.21 12.76
C GLY A 15 -8.48 -13.32 13.62
N ARG A 16 -9.12 -14.48 13.66
CA ARG A 16 -10.35 -14.71 14.43
C ARG A 16 -10.19 -15.57 15.68
N TRP A 17 -9.17 -16.42 15.74
CA TRP A 17 -8.99 -17.35 16.84
C TRP A 17 -7.70 -17.11 17.59
N TRP A 18 -7.80 -16.92 18.90
CA TRP A 18 -6.70 -16.57 19.80
C TRP A 18 -6.70 -17.48 21.03
N TYR A 19 -5.55 -17.61 21.65
CA TYR A 19 -5.46 -18.04 23.03
C TYR A 19 -5.15 -16.83 23.91
N VAL A 20 -5.91 -16.66 24.96
CA VAL A 20 -5.64 -15.74 26.05
C VAL A 20 -4.96 -16.53 27.17
N ASP A 21 -3.67 -16.34 27.34
CA ASP A 21 -2.86 -17.03 28.34
C ASP A 21 -2.77 -16.21 29.63
N ILE A 22 -3.28 -16.76 30.75
CA ILE A 22 -3.28 -16.15 32.07
C ILE A 22 -2.44 -17.00 33.02
N GLY A 23 -1.60 -16.36 33.85
CA GLY A 23 -0.77 -17.06 34.84
C GLY A 23 0.54 -17.61 34.28
N ARG A 24 1.33 -18.26 35.12
CA ARG A 24 2.64 -18.87 34.78
C ARG A 24 2.79 -20.24 35.45
N GLY A 25 3.62 -21.09 34.88
CA GLY A 25 3.93 -22.40 35.44
C GLY A 25 2.69 -23.28 35.63
N LYS A 26 2.51 -23.83 36.83
CA LYS A 26 1.37 -24.72 37.15
C LYS A 26 0.02 -24.00 37.21
N GLU A 27 0.02 -22.66 37.33
CA GLU A 27 -1.19 -21.82 37.40
C GLU A 27 -1.57 -21.23 36.04
N ARG A 28 -0.91 -21.63 34.96
CA ARG A 28 -1.20 -21.14 33.61
C ARG A 28 -2.54 -21.67 33.14
N GLN A 29 -3.45 -20.77 32.84
CA GLN A 29 -4.71 -21.03 32.18
C GLN A 29 -4.63 -20.52 30.74
N ARG A 30 -5.08 -21.33 29.82
CA ARG A 30 -5.13 -21.00 28.39
C ARG A 30 -6.57 -21.03 27.92
N ILE A 31 -7.12 -19.85 27.64
CA ILE A 31 -8.52 -19.65 27.28
C ILE A 31 -8.59 -19.46 25.75
N PRO A 32 -9.26 -20.34 25.01
CA PRO A 32 -9.53 -20.14 23.61
C PRO A 32 -10.55 -19.00 23.44
N PHE A 33 -10.28 -18.07 22.54
CA PHE A 33 -11.13 -16.91 22.27
C PHE A 33 -11.41 -16.79 20.77
N ASN A 34 -12.67 -16.57 20.41
CA ASN A 34 -13.10 -16.28 19.05
C ASN A 34 -13.54 -14.83 18.96
N GLY A 35 -12.84 -14.04 18.17
CA GLY A 35 -13.08 -12.62 18.00
C GLY A 35 -11.86 -11.92 17.40
N SER A 36 -11.87 -10.60 17.37
CA SER A 36 -10.74 -9.81 16.93
C SER A 36 -9.59 -9.91 17.95
N TYR A 37 -8.36 -9.58 17.48
CA TYR A 37 -7.21 -9.49 18.37
C TYR A 37 -7.43 -8.49 19.51
N ASP A 38 -8.09 -7.37 19.22
CA ASP A 38 -8.36 -6.33 20.22
C ASP A 38 -9.32 -6.79 21.31
N GLU A 39 -10.34 -7.56 20.93
CA GLU A 39 -11.27 -8.17 21.89
C GLU A 39 -10.57 -9.21 22.78
N ALA A 40 -9.68 -10.03 22.19
CA ALA A 40 -8.87 -10.98 22.94
C ALA A 40 -7.92 -10.27 23.94
N VAL A 41 -7.36 -9.11 23.54
CA VAL A 41 -6.52 -8.27 24.42
C VAL A 41 -7.35 -7.62 25.51
N LYS A 42 -8.56 -7.13 25.23
CA LYS A 42 -9.48 -6.60 26.26
C LYS A 42 -9.81 -7.66 27.30
N LEU A 43 -10.19 -8.86 26.84
CA LEU A 43 -10.46 -9.98 27.73
C LEU A 43 -9.24 -10.31 28.61
N PHE A 44 -8.04 -10.31 28.05
CA PHE A 44 -6.81 -10.47 28.84
C PHE A 44 -6.65 -9.40 29.90
N GLN A 45 -6.89 -8.15 29.57
CA GLN A 45 -6.81 -7.01 30.50
C GLN A 45 -7.84 -7.15 31.63
N GLU A 46 -9.08 -7.47 31.32
CA GLU A 46 -10.15 -7.71 32.29
C GLU A 46 -9.79 -8.85 33.25
N LEU A 47 -9.34 -9.98 32.74
CA LEU A 47 -8.97 -11.15 33.54
C LEU A 47 -7.69 -10.97 34.36
N THR A 48 -6.90 -9.94 34.09
CA THR A 48 -5.66 -9.64 34.81
C THR A 48 -5.72 -8.34 35.62
N ALA A 49 -6.84 -7.61 35.60
CA ALA A 49 -7.02 -6.33 36.28
C ALA A 49 -6.77 -6.39 37.78
N ASP A 50 -7.18 -7.46 38.45
CA ASP A 50 -7.02 -7.66 39.88
C ASP A 50 -5.67 -8.23 40.34
N ARG A 51 -4.78 -8.52 39.38
CA ARG A 51 -3.43 -9.00 39.69
C ARG A 51 -2.53 -7.82 40.06
N LYS A 52 -2.01 -7.85 41.29
CA LYS A 52 -1.01 -6.87 41.79
C LYS A 52 0.07 -6.63 40.73
N PRO A 53 0.48 -5.37 40.47
CA PRO A 53 1.51 -5.08 39.47
C PRO A 53 2.77 -5.87 39.83
N GLN A 54 3.15 -6.79 38.97
CA GLN A 54 4.42 -7.52 39.08
C GLN A 54 5.54 -6.47 39.00
N SER A 55 6.30 -6.36 40.10
CA SER A 55 7.46 -5.48 40.25
C SER A 55 8.20 -5.21 38.93
N GLN A 56 8.33 -3.93 38.59
CA GLN A 56 9.39 -3.27 37.79
C GLN A 56 10.03 -4.00 36.57
N LEU A 57 9.47 -5.04 36.03
CA LEU A 57 9.98 -5.63 34.82
C LEU A 57 9.49 -4.78 33.63
N LEU A 58 10.43 -4.20 32.87
CA LEU A 58 10.15 -3.51 31.62
C LEU A 58 9.21 -4.33 30.73
N PRO A 59 8.21 -3.71 30.09
CA PRO A 59 7.21 -4.41 29.29
C PRO A 59 7.86 -5.18 28.14
N LYS A 60 7.22 -6.28 27.77
CA LYS A 60 7.56 -7.03 26.56
C LYS A 60 7.02 -6.31 25.34
N ILE A 61 7.50 -6.70 24.16
CA ILE A 61 7.01 -6.16 22.89
C ILE A 61 5.50 -6.37 22.78
N ALA A 62 4.98 -7.54 23.15
CA ALA A 62 3.54 -7.81 23.12
C ALA A 62 2.72 -6.84 23.99
N ASP A 63 3.23 -6.49 25.15
CA ASP A 63 2.56 -5.60 26.10
C ASP A 63 2.54 -4.14 25.59
N MET A 64 3.50 -3.78 24.74
CA MET A 64 3.63 -2.44 24.16
C MET A 64 2.77 -2.23 22.91
N VAL A 65 2.30 -3.31 22.28
CA VAL A 65 1.63 -3.24 20.95
C VAL A 65 0.32 -2.46 21.02
N LEU A 66 -0.54 -2.77 21.99
CA LEU A 66 -1.84 -2.09 22.07
C LEU A 66 -1.70 -0.60 22.36
N PRO A 67 -0.96 -0.16 23.40
CA PRO A 67 -0.74 1.27 23.65
C PRO A 67 -0.07 2.00 22.46
N PHE A 68 0.84 1.30 21.77
CA PHE A 68 1.43 1.85 20.54
C PHE A 68 0.40 2.03 19.42
N LEU A 69 -0.48 1.06 19.17
CA LEU A 69 -1.50 1.12 18.13
C LEU A 69 -2.56 2.17 18.43
N GLU A 70 -2.95 2.35 19.68
CA GLU A 70 -3.85 3.42 20.14
C GLU A 70 -3.24 4.80 19.86
N TRP A 71 -1.98 5.01 20.25
CA TRP A 71 -1.27 6.25 19.92
C TRP A 71 -1.14 6.43 18.38
N TYR A 72 -0.72 5.38 17.66
CA TYR A 72 -0.46 5.45 16.22
C TYR A 72 -1.73 5.69 15.39
N GLN A 73 -2.90 5.33 15.90
CA GLN A 73 -4.19 5.59 15.24
C GLN A 73 -4.45 7.08 15.03
N HIS A 74 -4.00 7.93 15.95
CA HIS A 74 -4.14 9.38 15.85
C HIS A 74 -3.11 10.02 14.90
N GLU A 75 -1.99 9.36 14.66
CA GLU A 75 -0.90 9.85 13.82
C GLU A 75 -1.01 9.37 12.35
N ALA A 76 -1.71 8.29 12.09
CA ALA A 76 -1.71 7.62 10.80
C ALA A 76 -3.08 7.66 10.11
N LEU A 77 -3.04 7.65 8.77
CA LEU A 77 -4.26 7.43 8.00
C LEU A 77 -4.85 6.03 8.32
N PRO A 78 -6.19 5.87 8.32
CA PRO A 78 -6.84 4.61 8.71
C PRO A 78 -6.29 3.36 8.00
N ARG A 79 -6.01 3.47 6.71
CA ARG A 79 -5.43 2.35 5.93
C ARG A 79 -4.00 2.02 6.34
N THR A 80 -3.19 3.02 6.67
CA THR A 80 -1.83 2.82 7.17
C THR A 80 -1.87 2.15 8.53
N TRP A 81 -2.77 2.57 9.41
CA TRP A 81 -2.98 1.95 10.70
C TRP A 81 -3.37 0.47 10.59
N GLN A 82 -4.32 0.14 9.69
CA GLN A 82 -4.72 -1.25 9.44
C GLN A 82 -3.54 -2.11 8.95
N ASP A 83 -2.71 -1.58 8.05
CA ASP A 83 -1.52 -2.27 7.54
C ASP A 83 -0.49 -2.50 8.65
N VAL A 84 -0.21 -1.48 9.47
CA VAL A 84 0.69 -1.59 10.62
C VAL A 84 0.19 -2.63 11.61
N ARG A 85 -1.08 -2.56 11.99
CA ARG A 85 -1.73 -3.52 12.89
C ARG A 85 -1.61 -4.93 12.37
N SER A 86 -1.95 -5.16 11.09
CA SER A 86 -1.84 -6.48 10.46
C SER A 86 -0.42 -7.02 10.49
N VAL A 87 0.57 -6.21 10.09
CA VAL A 87 1.98 -6.64 10.08
C VAL A 87 2.49 -6.97 11.48
N ILE A 88 2.14 -6.16 12.47
CA ILE A 88 2.54 -6.41 13.86
C ILE A 88 1.95 -7.72 14.36
N SER A 89 0.64 -7.93 14.16
CA SER A 89 -0.07 -9.13 14.65
C SER A 89 0.42 -10.42 13.98
N VAL A 90 0.69 -10.36 12.67
CA VAL A 90 1.06 -11.57 11.89
C VAL A 90 2.55 -11.89 12.00
N HIS A 91 3.44 -10.89 12.03
CA HIS A 91 4.87 -11.15 11.92
C HIS A 91 5.66 -10.86 13.19
N ILE A 92 5.32 -9.80 13.94
CA ILE A 92 6.15 -9.34 15.08
C ILE A 92 5.74 -10.05 16.37
N VAL A 93 4.46 -9.98 16.74
CA VAL A 93 3.98 -10.52 18.02
C VAL A 93 4.23 -12.03 18.15
N PRO A 94 3.96 -12.88 17.16
CA PRO A 94 4.15 -14.33 17.29
C PRO A 94 5.62 -14.72 17.55
N LYS A 95 6.57 -13.96 17.02
CA LYS A 95 8.00 -14.28 17.06
C LYS A 95 8.76 -13.52 18.14
N LEU A 96 8.52 -12.23 18.27
CA LEU A 96 9.24 -11.34 19.16
C LEU A 96 8.43 -10.83 20.36
N GLY A 97 7.13 -11.07 20.41
CA GLY A 97 6.25 -10.56 21.48
C GLY A 97 6.68 -10.97 22.89
N ARG A 98 7.33 -12.11 23.05
CA ARG A 98 7.85 -12.61 24.34
C ARG A 98 9.08 -11.86 24.86
N TYR A 99 9.81 -11.20 23.97
CA TYR A 99 11.04 -10.49 24.34
C TYR A 99 10.72 -9.10 24.86
N ARG A 100 11.53 -8.62 25.78
CA ARG A 100 11.64 -7.20 26.09
C ARG A 100 12.60 -6.54 25.08
N PRO A 101 12.42 -5.25 24.77
CA PRO A 101 13.33 -4.57 23.85
C PRO A 101 14.82 -4.67 24.23
N ASP A 102 15.13 -4.60 25.53
CA ASP A 102 16.50 -4.74 26.05
C ASP A 102 17.10 -6.15 25.89
N GLN A 103 16.31 -7.14 25.55
CA GLN A 103 16.73 -8.52 25.26
C GLN A 103 16.96 -8.77 23.77
N LEU A 104 16.70 -7.81 22.89
CA LEU A 104 16.89 -7.95 21.44
C LEU A 104 18.37 -7.80 21.07
N ALA A 105 19.17 -8.84 21.40
CA ALA A 105 20.54 -8.95 20.94
C ALA A 105 20.59 -9.06 19.40
N GLN A 106 21.75 -8.80 18.80
CA GLN A 106 21.94 -8.87 17.35
C GLN A 106 21.53 -10.24 16.78
N SER A 107 21.89 -11.33 17.46
CA SER A 107 21.54 -12.70 17.06
C SER A 107 20.02 -12.94 16.99
N VAL A 108 19.24 -12.35 17.91
CA VAL A 108 17.78 -12.46 17.90
C VAL A 108 17.18 -11.71 16.71
N LEU A 109 17.69 -10.51 16.42
CA LEU A 109 17.22 -9.69 15.31
C LEU A 109 17.60 -10.29 13.95
N ASP A 110 18.82 -10.81 13.83
CA ASP A 110 19.27 -11.51 12.62
C ASP A 110 18.52 -12.83 12.40
N GLY A 111 18.26 -13.58 13.47
CA GLY A 111 17.42 -14.77 13.44
C GLY A 111 16.00 -14.46 12.94
N PHE A 112 15.39 -13.41 13.49
CA PHE A 112 14.06 -12.95 13.05
C PHE A 112 14.05 -12.56 11.57
N ARG A 113 15.05 -11.80 11.09
CA ARG A 113 15.19 -11.45 9.68
C ARG A 113 15.30 -12.70 8.81
N ASN A 114 16.14 -13.66 9.18
CA ASN A 114 16.37 -14.88 8.42
C ASN A 114 15.12 -15.77 8.36
N GLU A 115 14.36 -15.86 9.44
CA GLU A 115 13.07 -16.55 9.45
C GLU A 115 12.03 -15.92 8.51
N LEU A 116 11.98 -14.58 8.42
CA LEU A 116 11.11 -13.90 7.49
C LEU A 116 11.48 -14.24 6.03
N ILE A 117 12.77 -14.31 5.73
CA ILE A 117 13.27 -14.68 4.39
C ILE A 117 12.93 -16.15 4.09
N ALA A 118 13.19 -17.06 5.02
CA ALA A 118 12.84 -18.46 4.88
C ALA A 118 11.33 -18.68 4.67
N GLY A 119 10.51 -17.80 5.24
CA GLY A 119 9.06 -17.75 5.00
C GLY A 119 8.65 -17.09 3.68
N GLY A 120 9.59 -16.79 2.76
CA GLY A 120 9.32 -16.24 1.44
C GLY A 120 9.14 -14.71 1.38
N ALA A 121 9.43 -13.99 2.47
CA ALA A 121 9.33 -12.53 2.44
C ALA A 121 10.46 -11.89 1.61
N THR A 122 10.09 -10.96 0.73
CA THR A 122 11.09 -10.19 -0.04
C THR A 122 11.91 -9.27 0.88
N PRO A 123 13.15 -8.87 0.51
CA PRO A 123 13.95 -7.92 1.26
C PRO A 123 13.22 -6.62 1.59
N ARG A 124 12.38 -6.15 0.68
CA ARG A 124 11.53 -4.96 0.88
C ARG A 124 10.48 -5.18 1.96
N THR A 125 9.81 -6.34 1.95
CA THR A 125 8.82 -6.73 2.97
C THR A 125 9.48 -6.89 4.33
N VAL A 126 10.64 -7.52 4.40
CA VAL A 126 11.44 -7.65 5.63
C VAL A 126 11.78 -6.28 6.20
N ASN A 127 12.30 -5.35 5.38
CA ASN A 127 12.62 -3.99 5.83
C ASN A 127 11.36 -3.24 6.32
N LYS A 128 10.19 -3.48 5.72
CA LYS A 128 8.92 -2.91 6.19
C LYS A 128 8.56 -3.43 7.59
N ILE A 129 8.64 -4.75 7.80
CA ILE A 129 8.37 -5.38 9.11
C ILE A 129 9.32 -4.84 10.18
N LEU A 130 10.63 -4.80 9.88
CA LEU A 130 11.64 -4.25 10.78
C LEU A 130 11.44 -2.76 11.06
N SER A 131 10.87 -2.00 10.13
CA SER A 131 10.52 -0.60 10.35
C SER A 131 9.42 -0.44 11.39
N TYR A 132 8.43 -1.32 11.39
CA TYR A 132 7.34 -1.29 12.37
C TYR A 132 7.82 -1.77 13.75
N LEU A 133 8.67 -2.79 13.82
CA LEU A 133 9.35 -3.17 15.06
C LEU A 133 10.14 -1.99 15.64
N SER A 134 10.93 -1.32 14.80
CA SER A 134 11.68 -0.12 15.19
C SER A 134 10.77 1.02 15.66
N ALA A 135 9.59 1.19 15.06
CA ALA A 135 8.62 2.22 15.47
C ALA A 135 8.05 1.94 16.86
N ILE A 136 7.67 0.69 17.17
CA ILE A 136 7.20 0.27 18.50
C ILE A 136 8.27 0.57 19.54
N ILE A 137 9.52 0.14 19.29
CA ILE A 137 10.62 0.32 20.24
C ILE A 137 10.93 1.80 20.45
N LYS A 138 11.03 2.59 19.39
CA LYS A 138 11.28 4.04 19.49
C LYS A 138 10.18 4.76 20.26
N TRP A 139 8.93 4.38 20.05
CA TRP A 139 7.81 4.90 20.81
C TRP A 139 7.94 4.54 22.29
N GLY A 140 8.24 3.29 22.63
CA GLY A 140 8.44 2.84 23.99
C GLY A 140 9.62 3.51 24.70
N VAL A 141 10.73 3.75 24.00
CA VAL A 141 11.88 4.49 24.53
C VAL A 141 11.49 5.96 24.79
N ARG A 142 10.80 6.60 23.84
CA ARG A 142 10.34 7.99 23.97
C ARG A 142 9.38 8.19 25.15
N THR A 143 8.51 7.21 25.39
CA THR A 143 7.51 7.24 26.48
C THR A 143 8.06 6.68 27.80
N GLY A 144 9.34 6.32 27.89
CA GLY A 144 9.98 5.77 29.09
C GLY A 144 9.55 4.33 29.45
N GLN A 145 8.81 3.64 28.56
CA GLN A 145 8.32 2.29 28.82
C GLN A 145 9.40 1.22 28.64
N CYS A 146 10.41 1.45 27.82
CA CYS A 146 11.49 0.50 27.62
C CYS A 146 12.83 1.18 27.36
N LYS A 147 13.91 0.38 27.47
CA LYS A 147 15.25 0.76 27.04
C LYS A 147 15.47 0.38 25.57
N ALA A 148 16.41 1.06 24.92
CA ALA A 148 16.82 0.72 23.57
C ALA A 148 17.40 -0.71 23.52
N PRO A 149 17.20 -1.45 22.39
CA PRO A 149 17.78 -2.76 22.22
C PRO A 149 19.32 -2.66 22.06
N PRO A 150 20.10 -3.66 22.52
CA PRO A 150 21.54 -3.71 22.31
C PRO A 150 21.90 -4.00 20.84
N GLY A 151 21.00 -4.66 20.08
CA GLY A 151 21.20 -4.97 18.66
C GLY A 151 20.71 -3.87 17.73
N GLN A 152 21.29 -3.83 16.53
CA GLN A 152 20.87 -2.93 15.47
C GLN A 152 19.90 -3.62 14.51
N MET A 153 18.91 -2.87 13.98
CA MET A 153 17.95 -3.42 13.02
C MET A 153 18.65 -3.89 11.74
N PRO A 154 18.62 -5.21 11.42
CA PRO A 154 19.39 -5.81 10.33
C PRO A 154 18.74 -5.58 8.97
N ARG A 155 18.72 -4.34 8.50
CA ARG A 155 18.04 -3.93 7.26
C ARG A 155 18.86 -4.30 6.03
N PHE A 156 18.15 -4.69 4.97
CA PHE A 156 18.74 -4.81 3.64
C PHE A 156 19.06 -3.42 3.07
N SER A 157 20.15 -3.33 2.33
CA SER A 157 20.52 -2.11 1.61
C SER A 157 19.45 -1.72 0.58
N ARG A 158 19.45 -0.43 0.21
CA ARG A 158 18.53 0.09 -0.81
C ARG A 158 18.70 -0.63 -2.16
N LYS A 159 19.92 -0.97 -2.56
CA LYS A 159 20.21 -1.71 -3.80
C LYS A 159 19.49 -3.06 -3.83
N ARG A 160 19.49 -3.79 -2.69
CA ARG A 160 18.88 -5.12 -2.58
C ARG A 160 17.34 -5.07 -2.46
N THR A 161 16.78 -3.95 -2.06
CA THR A 161 15.33 -3.74 -1.96
C THR A 161 14.73 -3.04 -3.16
N GLN A 162 15.55 -2.61 -4.11
CA GLN A 162 15.10 -1.98 -5.32
C GLN A 162 14.46 -3.03 -6.22
N ALA A 163 13.16 -2.88 -6.50
CA ALA A 163 12.50 -3.69 -7.50
C ALA A 163 13.00 -3.29 -8.89
N GLU A 164 13.07 -4.24 -9.80
CA GLU A 164 13.31 -3.93 -11.20
C GLU A 164 12.26 -2.97 -11.71
N PRO A 165 12.64 -2.03 -12.60
CA PRO A 165 11.68 -1.12 -13.20
C PRO A 165 10.64 -1.91 -13.96
N LYS A 166 9.37 -1.65 -13.68
CA LYS A 166 8.30 -2.24 -14.45
C LYS A 166 8.30 -1.63 -15.84
N GLN A 167 8.37 -2.46 -16.85
CA GLN A 167 8.29 -2.02 -18.24
C GLN A 167 6.95 -1.33 -18.51
N ALA A 168 6.99 -0.21 -19.19
CA ALA A 168 5.80 0.46 -19.71
C ALA A 168 5.18 -0.40 -20.83
N LEU A 169 3.87 -0.33 -20.98
CA LEU A 169 3.17 -0.98 -22.09
C LEU A 169 3.38 -0.15 -23.36
N ASN A 170 3.65 -0.81 -24.47
CA ASN A 170 3.68 -0.14 -25.78
C ASN A 170 2.25 0.18 -26.26
N ALA A 171 2.12 0.95 -27.34
CA ALA A 171 0.84 1.37 -27.89
C ALA A 171 -0.05 0.18 -28.27
N ALA A 172 0.50 -0.81 -28.97
CA ALA A 172 -0.24 -2.00 -29.41
C ALA A 172 -0.80 -2.81 -28.21
N MET A 173 -0.03 -2.95 -27.13
CA MET A 173 -0.51 -3.60 -25.90
C MET A 173 -1.64 -2.80 -25.24
N VAL A 174 -1.55 -1.46 -25.23
CA VAL A 174 -2.60 -0.60 -24.67
C VAL A 174 -3.90 -0.74 -25.47
N ASP A 175 -3.80 -0.75 -26.80
CA ASP A 175 -4.97 -0.90 -27.68
C ASP A 175 -5.60 -2.29 -27.57
N ALA A 176 -4.79 -3.34 -27.51
CA ALA A 176 -5.26 -4.71 -27.30
C ALA A 176 -5.98 -4.85 -25.93
N LEU A 177 -5.41 -4.28 -24.87
CA LEU A 177 -6.01 -4.28 -23.54
C LEU A 177 -7.32 -3.49 -23.49
N TYR A 178 -7.38 -2.33 -24.17
CA TYR A 178 -8.60 -1.54 -24.28
C TYR A 178 -9.72 -2.29 -25.02
N ALA A 179 -9.38 -3.02 -26.07
CA ALA A 179 -10.33 -3.84 -26.79
C ALA A 179 -10.84 -5.04 -25.95
N ALA A 180 -9.94 -5.66 -25.19
CA ALA A 180 -10.22 -6.87 -24.42
C ALA A 180 -10.88 -6.62 -23.06
N ILE A 181 -10.70 -5.43 -22.48
CA ILE A 181 -11.30 -5.10 -21.16
C ILE A 181 -12.80 -4.88 -21.29
N GLU A 182 -13.58 -5.36 -20.29
CA GLU A 182 -15.02 -5.23 -20.29
C GLU A 182 -15.45 -3.75 -20.32
N PRO A 183 -16.52 -3.39 -21.05
CA PRO A 183 -16.92 -2.01 -21.31
C PRO A 183 -17.08 -1.14 -20.04
N GLU A 184 -17.57 -1.73 -18.94
CA GLU A 184 -17.76 -1.04 -17.68
C GLU A 184 -16.45 -0.60 -17.00
N TYR A 185 -15.32 -1.22 -17.32
CA TYR A 185 -14.00 -0.87 -16.78
C TYR A 185 -13.18 0.03 -17.71
N ARG A 186 -13.59 0.24 -18.96
CA ARG A 186 -12.82 1.01 -19.95
C ARG A 186 -12.53 2.42 -19.50
N LEU A 187 -13.51 3.10 -18.93
CA LEU A 187 -13.31 4.46 -18.44
C LEU A 187 -12.27 4.51 -17.31
N LEU A 188 -12.28 3.57 -16.36
CA LEU A 188 -11.25 3.47 -15.31
C LEU A 188 -9.86 3.15 -15.89
N PHE A 189 -9.81 2.28 -16.90
CA PHE A 189 -8.59 1.96 -17.61
C PHE A 189 -7.98 3.22 -18.26
N LEU A 190 -8.78 3.99 -19.00
CA LEU A 190 -8.35 5.22 -19.67
C LEU A 190 -7.94 6.32 -18.70
N LEU A 191 -8.64 6.48 -17.57
CA LEU A 191 -8.23 7.41 -16.50
C LEU A 191 -6.83 7.11 -15.97
N MET A 192 -6.42 5.84 -15.96
CA MET A 192 -5.08 5.45 -15.50
C MET A 192 -4.03 5.45 -16.60
N VAL A 193 -4.36 4.97 -17.83
CA VAL A 193 -3.37 4.80 -18.90
C VAL A 193 -3.22 6.04 -19.78
N ASP A 194 -4.27 6.82 -20.00
CA ASP A 194 -4.23 8.04 -20.82
C ASP A 194 -4.15 9.33 -19.99
N HIS A 195 -4.56 9.32 -18.71
CA HIS A 195 -4.56 10.52 -17.85
C HIS A 195 -3.67 10.36 -16.61
N GLY A 196 -3.06 9.20 -16.40
CA GLY A 196 -2.10 8.95 -15.34
C GLY A 196 -2.66 9.04 -13.92
N LEU A 197 -3.96 8.88 -13.72
CA LEU A 197 -4.56 8.89 -12.39
C LEU A 197 -4.08 7.68 -11.58
N ARG A 198 -3.91 7.88 -10.25
CA ARG A 198 -3.73 6.75 -9.35
C ARG A 198 -5.03 5.96 -9.27
N ARG A 199 -4.94 4.65 -9.02
CA ARG A 199 -6.13 3.81 -8.87
C ARG A 199 -7.20 4.45 -7.98
N GLU A 200 -6.80 4.91 -6.81
CA GLU A 200 -7.75 5.49 -5.85
C GLU A 200 -8.30 6.85 -6.27
N GLU A 201 -7.54 7.62 -7.04
CA GLU A 201 -7.99 8.86 -7.66
C GLU A 201 -9.05 8.56 -8.73
N ALA A 202 -8.79 7.60 -9.61
CA ALA A 202 -9.72 7.18 -10.65
C ALA A 202 -11.02 6.60 -10.06
N MET A 203 -10.92 5.77 -9.02
CA MET A 203 -12.08 5.16 -8.38
C MET A 203 -12.95 6.12 -7.56
N ARG A 204 -12.36 7.21 -7.07
CA ARG A 204 -13.09 8.25 -6.30
C ARG A 204 -13.60 9.37 -7.17
N LEU A 205 -13.22 9.40 -8.46
CA LEU A 205 -13.60 10.46 -9.38
C LEU A 205 -15.12 10.52 -9.52
N ARG A 206 -15.65 11.73 -9.53
CA ARG A 206 -17.07 12.01 -9.71
C ARG A 206 -17.29 12.78 -11.01
N PHE A 207 -18.47 12.72 -11.56
CA PHE A 207 -18.80 13.52 -12.76
C PHE A 207 -18.64 15.02 -12.50
N GLU A 208 -18.87 15.47 -11.28
CA GLU A 208 -18.69 16.87 -10.86
C GLU A 208 -17.22 17.33 -10.87
N ASP A 209 -16.28 16.40 -10.88
CA ASP A 209 -14.85 16.70 -11.00
C ASP A 209 -14.41 16.85 -12.47
N ILE A 210 -15.31 16.64 -13.44
CA ILE A 210 -15.04 16.68 -14.88
C ILE A 210 -15.71 17.89 -15.51
N ASP A 211 -14.90 18.81 -16.01
CA ASP A 211 -15.38 19.95 -16.80
C ASP A 211 -15.37 19.60 -18.28
N LEU A 212 -16.55 19.36 -18.84
CA LEU A 212 -16.73 19.00 -20.23
C LEU A 212 -16.49 20.20 -21.17
N GLN A 213 -16.75 21.43 -20.70
CA GLN A 213 -16.57 22.63 -21.50
C GLN A 213 -15.10 22.93 -21.72
N HIS A 214 -14.30 22.88 -20.65
CA HIS A 214 -12.87 23.16 -20.70
C HIS A 214 -12.04 21.89 -20.95
N LYS A 215 -12.69 20.72 -21.07
CA LYS A 215 -12.04 19.39 -21.27
C LYS A 215 -10.95 19.10 -20.26
N VAL A 216 -11.28 19.25 -18.97
CA VAL A 216 -10.32 19.00 -17.87
C VAL A 216 -10.95 18.14 -16.76
N ILE A 217 -10.08 17.44 -16.05
CA ILE A 217 -10.40 16.63 -14.88
C ILE A 217 -9.73 17.25 -13.65
N SER A 218 -10.51 17.59 -12.62
CA SER A 218 -10.01 18.04 -11.32
C SER A 218 -9.74 16.85 -10.41
N VAL A 219 -8.48 16.48 -10.24
CA VAL A 219 -8.09 15.29 -9.48
C VAL A 219 -7.67 15.65 -8.07
N LEU A 220 -8.33 15.06 -7.07
CA LEU A 220 -7.97 15.19 -5.67
C LEU A 220 -6.91 14.15 -5.28
N GLY A 221 -5.68 14.60 -5.03
CA GLY A 221 -4.54 13.77 -4.66
C GLY A 221 -4.36 13.60 -3.16
N LYS A 222 -3.23 12.97 -2.77
CA LYS A 222 -2.84 12.79 -1.38
C LYS A 222 -2.63 14.17 -0.70
N GLY A 223 -3.03 14.28 0.56
CA GLY A 223 -2.91 15.53 1.33
C GLY A 223 -3.88 16.63 0.88
N ASN A 224 -5.02 16.25 0.28
CA ASN A 224 -6.06 17.17 -0.18
C ASN A 224 -5.62 18.17 -1.27
N LYS A 225 -4.53 17.88 -1.99
CA LYS A 225 -4.01 18.71 -3.06
C LYS A 225 -4.76 18.41 -4.36
N ARG A 226 -5.34 19.43 -4.99
CA ARG A 226 -5.96 19.31 -6.30
C ARG A 226 -4.98 19.57 -7.42
N ARG A 227 -5.15 18.86 -8.54
CA ARG A 227 -4.47 19.15 -9.80
C ARG A 227 -5.46 19.03 -10.95
N ILE A 228 -5.17 19.74 -12.02
CA ILE A 228 -5.93 19.71 -13.25
C ILE A 228 -5.21 18.81 -14.26
N VAL A 229 -5.93 17.91 -14.87
CA VAL A 229 -5.45 17.03 -15.94
C VAL A 229 -6.34 17.29 -17.18
N PRO A 230 -5.80 17.72 -18.32
CA PRO A 230 -6.60 17.91 -19.52
C PRO A 230 -7.06 16.55 -20.08
N PHE A 231 -8.09 16.54 -20.91
CA PHE A 231 -8.44 15.37 -21.68
C PHE A 231 -7.30 15.04 -22.65
N MET A 232 -6.85 13.79 -22.66
CA MET A 232 -5.65 13.37 -23.38
C MET A 232 -5.96 12.45 -24.57
N SER A 233 -7.21 11.98 -24.72
CA SER A 233 -7.59 11.10 -25.83
C SER A 233 -9.08 11.22 -26.17
N GLU A 234 -9.39 11.14 -27.46
CA GLU A 234 -10.79 11.13 -27.95
C GLU A 234 -11.57 9.90 -27.45
N ARG A 235 -10.90 8.75 -27.36
CA ARG A 235 -11.52 7.53 -26.82
C ARG A 235 -11.98 7.71 -25.36
N PHE A 236 -11.30 8.56 -24.58
CA PHE A 236 -11.77 8.91 -23.24
C PHE A 236 -13.08 9.70 -23.29
N GLU A 237 -13.19 10.68 -24.20
CA GLU A 237 -14.42 11.48 -24.37
C GLU A 237 -15.61 10.58 -24.75
N GLN A 238 -15.38 9.62 -25.67
CA GLN A 238 -16.40 8.66 -26.10
C GLN A 238 -16.84 7.73 -24.96
N GLU A 239 -15.88 7.18 -24.20
CA GLU A 239 -16.20 6.31 -23.06
C GLU A 239 -16.86 7.09 -21.90
N LEU A 240 -16.48 8.35 -21.70
CA LEU A 240 -17.13 9.22 -20.71
C LEU A 240 -18.60 9.49 -21.09
N ALA A 241 -18.86 9.82 -22.35
CA ALA A 241 -20.23 10.01 -22.84
C ALA A 241 -21.06 8.72 -22.71
N SER A 242 -20.46 7.58 -23.08
CA SER A 242 -21.09 6.25 -22.94
C SER A 242 -21.38 5.92 -21.47
N ALA A 243 -20.48 6.26 -20.53
CA ALA A 243 -20.69 6.03 -19.11
C ALA A 243 -21.83 6.92 -18.56
N MET A 244 -21.88 8.17 -18.98
CA MET A 244 -22.98 9.10 -18.59
C MET A 244 -24.32 8.59 -19.11
N GLN A 245 -24.37 8.10 -20.34
CA GLN A 245 -25.58 7.53 -20.93
C GLN A 245 -26.02 6.25 -20.20
N ARG A 246 -25.11 5.30 -20.01
CA ARG A 246 -25.41 4.04 -19.28
C ARG A 246 -25.92 4.28 -17.87
N GLN A 247 -25.38 5.27 -17.19
CA GLN A 247 -25.78 5.57 -15.81
C GLN A 247 -26.99 6.48 -15.69
N GLY A 248 -27.42 7.13 -16.77
CA GLY A 248 -28.55 8.05 -16.80
C GLY A 248 -28.37 9.28 -15.89
N ARG A 249 -27.12 9.62 -15.55
CA ARG A 249 -26.82 10.69 -14.56
C ARG A 249 -25.55 11.46 -14.92
N LYS A 250 -25.55 12.73 -14.49
CA LYS A 250 -24.41 13.66 -14.66
C LYS A 250 -23.73 13.99 -13.32
N ARG A 251 -24.08 13.30 -12.26
CA ARG A 251 -23.54 13.51 -10.90
C ARG A 251 -23.26 12.17 -10.22
N GLY A 252 -22.32 12.17 -9.28
CA GLY A 252 -21.96 10.98 -8.53
C GLY A 252 -20.71 10.27 -9.07
N PRO A 253 -20.37 9.07 -8.57
CA PRO A 253 -19.18 8.33 -8.97
C PRO A 253 -19.18 8.04 -10.49
N VAL A 254 -18.03 8.26 -11.13
CA VAL A 254 -17.85 8.02 -12.57
C VAL A 254 -17.87 6.52 -12.89
N ALA A 255 -17.31 5.70 -12.00
CA ALA A 255 -17.20 4.28 -12.19
C ALA A 255 -18.01 3.52 -11.14
N VAL A 256 -19.07 2.88 -11.59
CA VAL A 256 -19.95 2.05 -10.76
C VAL A 256 -20.17 0.69 -11.40
N ASN A 257 -20.34 -0.31 -10.56
CA ASN A 257 -20.80 -1.62 -11.00
C ASN A 257 -22.25 -1.51 -11.50
N PRO A 258 -22.55 -1.92 -12.74
CA PRO A 258 -23.90 -1.77 -13.32
C PRO A 258 -24.95 -2.59 -12.58
N GLU A 259 -24.60 -3.74 -11.98
CA GLU A 259 -25.54 -4.60 -11.27
C GLU A 259 -25.86 -4.09 -9.88
N THR A 260 -24.85 -3.58 -9.15
CA THR A 260 -25.00 -3.17 -7.74
C THR A 260 -25.14 -1.66 -7.54
N SER A 261 -24.92 -0.85 -8.59
CA SER A 261 -24.84 0.61 -8.56
C SER A 261 -23.83 1.17 -7.55
N ARG A 262 -22.93 0.33 -7.02
CA ARG A 262 -21.90 0.72 -6.07
C ARG A 262 -20.60 1.09 -6.80
N PRO A 263 -19.81 2.04 -6.27
CA PRO A 263 -18.51 2.35 -6.83
C PRO A 263 -17.62 1.12 -6.87
N TYR A 264 -16.81 0.99 -7.91
CA TYR A 264 -15.77 -0.05 -7.96
C TYR A 264 -14.67 0.25 -6.94
N TYR A 265 -14.16 -0.80 -6.30
CA TYR A 265 -13.03 -0.71 -5.37
C TYR A 265 -11.73 -1.24 -5.96
N ASP A 266 -11.81 -2.05 -7.01
CA ASP A 266 -10.65 -2.67 -7.64
C ASP A 266 -10.96 -3.14 -9.07
N ILE A 267 -10.00 -2.95 -9.98
CA ILE A 267 -10.07 -3.44 -11.36
C ILE A 267 -9.00 -4.49 -11.67
N ARG A 268 -8.26 -4.98 -10.67
CA ARG A 268 -7.15 -5.93 -10.91
C ARG A 268 -7.61 -7.20 -11.60
N LYS A 269 -8.78 -7.72 -11.25
CA LYS A 269 -9.33 -8.92 -11.89
C LYS A 269 -9.67 -8.67 -13.36
N ALA A 270 -10.27 -7.53 -13.68
CA ALA A 270 -10.57 -7.13 -15.06
C ALA A 270 -9.28 -6.95 -15.88
N LEU A 271 -8.29 -6.24 -15.34
CA LEU A 271 -6.98 -6.10 -15.97
C LEU A 271 -6.28 -7.45 -16.20
N LEU A 272 -6.37 -8.37 -15.26
CA LEU A 272 -5.78 -9.71 -15.40
C LEU A 272 -6.48 -10.51 -16.51
N ARG A 273 -7.81 -10.50 -16.56
CA ARG A 273 -8.57 -11.18 -17.64
C ARG A 273 -8.22 -10.60 -19.01
N ALA A 274 -8.21 -9.26 -19.12
CA ALA A 274 -7.84 -8.60 -20.37
C ALA A 274 -6.40 -8.91 -20.78
N ALA A 275 -5.45 -8.90 -19.84
CA ALA A 275 -4.06 -9.24 -20.10
C ALA A 275 -3.90 -10.69 -20.62
N ILE A 276 -4.58 -11.65 -19.99
CA ILE A 276 -4.59 -13.05 -20.42
C ILE A 276 -5.19 -13.17 -21.83
N ALA A 277 -6.32 -12.50 -22.10
CA ALA A 277 -7.02 -12.56 -23.37
C ALA A 277 -6.19 -12.05 -24.56
N CYS A 278 -5.32 -11.06 -24.34
CA CYS A 278 -4.46 -10.50 -25.40
C CYS A 278 -2.98 -10.89 -25.29
N GLY A 279 -2.63 -11.88 -24.47
CA GLY A 279 -1.26 -12.39 -24.34
C GLY A 279 -0.26 -11.40 -23.71
N VAL A 280 -0.75 -10.36 -23.00
CA VAL A 280 0.09 -9.41 -22.28
C VAL A 280 0.46 -10.00 -20.92
N PRO A 281 1.75 -9.96 -20.51
CA PRO A 281 2.13 -10.44 -19.19
C PRO A 281 1.33 -9.74 -18.07
N PRO A 282 0.94 -10.45 -17.00
CA PRO A 282 0.18 -9.88 -15.90
C PRO A 282 0.87 -8.68 -15.27
N PHE A 283 0.12 -7.61 -15.05
CA PHE A 283 0.65 -6.38 -14.46
C PHE A 283 -0.33 -5.77 -13.45
N GLY A 284 0.20 -4.91 -12.58
CA GLY A 284 -0.63 -4.14 -11.65
C GLY A 284 -1.01 -2.77 -12.20
N HIS A 285 -2.09 -2.19 -11.72
CA HIS A 285 -2.61 -0.88 -12.14
C HIS A 285 -1.57 0.27 -12.16
N HIS A 286 -0.50 0.18 -11.36
CA HIS A 286 0.58 1.19 -11.43
C HIS A 286 1.35 1.19 -12.75
N VAL A 287 1.35 0.08 -13.50
CA VAL A 287 1.96 0.01 -14.83
C VAL A 287 1.23 0.93 -15.81
N LEU A 288 -0.11 1.02 -15.75
CA LEU A 288 -0.88 1.94 -16.57
C LEU A 288 -0.44 3.39 -16.39
N ARG A 289 -0.34 3.82 -15.16
CA ARG A 289 0.15 5.17 -14.84
C ARG A 289 1.63 5.36 -15.20
N HIS A 290 2.44 4.33 -15.08
CA HIS A 290 3.84 4.38 -15.54
C HIS A 290 3.90 4.51 -17.07
N THR A 291 3.06 3.76 -17.80
CA THR A 291 2.90 3.85 -19.24
C THR A 291 2.55 5.28 -19.69
N PHE A 292 1.56 5.91 -19.05
CA PHE A 292 1.24 7.31 -19.30
C PHE A 292 2.47 8.22 -19.17
N ALA A 293 3.18 8.09 -18.06
CA ALA A 293 4.34 8.93 -17.79
C ALA A 293 5.48 8.69 -18.78
N SER A 294 5.76 7.43 -19.13
CA SER A 294 6.79 7.08 -20.13
C SER A 294 6.44 7.62 -21.52
N ARG A 295 5.18 7.44 -21.95
CA ARG A 295 4.71 7.96 -23.25
C ARG A 295 4.83 9.48 -23.35
N LEU A 296 4.48 10.22 -22.30
CA LEU A 296 4.63 11.67 -22.28
C LEU A 296 6.10 12.10 -22.33
N ALA A 297 6.94 11.40 -21.57
CA ALA A 297 8.37 11.70 -21.54
C ALA A 297 9.05 11.36 -22.88
N GLU A 298 8.69 10.24 -23.55
CA GLU A 298 9.12 9.87 -24.90
C GLU A 298 8.69 10.90 -25.96
N ASN A 299 7.52 11.53 -25.76
CA ASN A 299 7.04 12.64 -26.60
C ASN A 299 7.63 14.01 -26.21
N GLY A 300 8.66 14.07 -25.37
CA GLY A 300 9.38 15.29 -25.08
C GLY A 300 8.71 16.24 -24.08
N ILE A 301 7.71 15.78 -23.32
CA ILE A 301 7.06 16.61 -22.30
C ILE A 301 8.07 16.93 -21.20
N PRO A 302 8.30 18.21 -20.85
CA PRO A 302 9.28 18.58 -19.84
C PRO A 302 9.01 17.94 -18.46
N PRO A 303 10.06 17.56 -17.71
CA PRO A 303 9.92 16.88 -16.41
C PRO A 303 9.02 17.60 -15.40
N TYR A 304 9.04 18.93 -15.36
CA TYR A 304 8.23 19.71 -14.43
C TYR A 304 6.73 19.66 -14.81
N VAL A 305 6.41 19.62 -16.12
CA VAL A 305 5.03 19.49 -16.61
C VAL A 305 4.51 18.08 -16.25
N LEU A 306 5.32 17.06 -16.54
CA LEU A 306 4.99 15.68 -16.17
C LEU A 306 4.80 15.56 -14.66
N GLN A 307 5.64 16.18 -13.85
CA GLN A 307 5.51 16.18 -12.39
C GLN A 307 4.15 16.76 -11.95
N ARG A 308 3.74 17.88 -12.54
CA ARG A 308 2.43 18.51 -12.24
C ARG A 308 1.26 17.62 -12.65
N LEU A 309 1.25 17.09 -13.88
CA LEU A 309 0.20 16.18 -14.35
C LEU A 309 0.09 14.93 -13.49
N MET A 310 1.22 14.34 -13.11
CA MET A 310 1.27 13.17 -12.25
C MET A 310 0.94 13.46 -10.78
N GLY A 311 1.08 14.70 -10.32
CA GLY A 311 0.95 15.04 -8.90
C GLY A 311 2.01 14.31 -8.05
N HIS A 312 3.28 14.33 -8.47
CA HIS A 312 4.40 13.82 -7.69
C HIS A 312 4.88 14.89 -6.71
N GLU A 313 4.94 14.56 -5.43
CA GLU A 313 5.46 15.47 -4.39
C GLU A 313 6.98 15.69 -4.51
N SER A 314 7.70 14.73 -5.10
CA SER A 314 9.15 14.74 -5.23
C SER A 314 9.59 14.64 -6.69
N GLN A 315 10.54 15.50 -7.08
CA GLN A 315 11.20 15.44 -8.39
C GLN A 315 11.91 14.10 -8.63
N SER A 316 12.43 13.46 -7.56
CA SER A 316 13.13 12.18 -7.67
C SER A 316 12.27 11.06 -8.28
N THR A 317 10.96 11.12 -8.14
CA THR A 317 10.03 10.12 -8.73
C THR A 317 9.88 10.35 -10.23
N THR A 318 9.81 11.60 -10.67
CA THR A 318 9.72 11.96 -12.10
C THR A 318 11.07 11.75 -12.80
N SER A 319 12.18 12.12 -12.20
CA SER A 319 13.52 11.93 -12.77
C SER A 319 13.84 10.47 -13.09
N LYS A 320 13.35 9.51 -12.31
CA LYS A 320 13.54 8.07 -12.60
C LYS A 320 12.90 7.64 -13.92
N ILE A 321 11.82 8.27 -14.35
CA ILE A 321 11.16 7.98 -15.63
C ILE A 321 12.07 8.41 -16.77
N TYR A 322 12.66 9.60 -16.68
CA TYR A 322 13.58 10.13 -17.70
C TYR A 322 14.91 9.37 -17.77
N VAL A 323 15.42 8.88 -16.65
CA VAL A 323 16.63 8.03 -16.63
C VAL A 323 16.44 6.73 -17.40
N HIS A 324 15.21 6.16 -17.42
CA HIS A 324 14.92 4.93 -18.16
C HIS A 324 14.67 5.13 -19.66
N ILE A 325 14.36 6.37 -20.08
CA ILE A 325 14.13 6.68 -21.52
C ILE A 325 15.45 6.74 -22.31
N GLY A 326 16.60 6.71 -21.62
CA GLY A 326 17.89 6.46 -22.25
C GLY A 326 18.62 7.70 -22.79
N GLY A 327 19.90 7.51 -23.14
CA GLY A 327 20.79 8.55 -23.67
C GLY A 327 20.30 9.17 -25.00
N ASP A 328 19.49 8.50 -25.78
CA ASP A 328 18.93 8.99 -27.03
C ASP A 328 18.02 10.21 -26.84
N PHE A 329 17.26 10.26 -25.74
CA PHE A 329 16.44 11.44 -25.42
C PHE A 329 17.30 12.67 -25.13
N VAL A 330 18.35 12.50 -24.31
CA VAL A 330 19.29 13.61 -23.99
C VAL A 330 20.00 14.08 -25.26
N ALA A 331 20.41 13.17 -26.11
CA ALA A 331 21.02 13.50 -27.40
C ALA A 331 20.05 14.23 -28.34
N THR A 332 18.79 13.82 -28.37
CA THR A 332 17.74 14.46 -29.20
C THR A 332 17.40 15.86 -28.70
N GLU A 333 17.25 16.04 -27.40
CA GLU A 333 17.01 17.37 -26.80
C GLU A 333 18.23 18.29 -26.98
N ALA A 334 19.44 17.78 -26.82
CA ALA A 334 20.68 18.55 -27.05
C ALA A 334 20.81 18.99 -28.52
N ARG A 335 20.39 18.17 -29.49
CA ARG A 335 20.36 18.54 -30.91
C ARG A 335 19.41 19.69 -31.21
N LYS A 336 18.22 19.73 -30.59
CA LYS A 336 17.27 20.86 -30.73
C LYS A 336 17.85 22.22 -30.28
N PHE A 337 18.81 22.21 -29.37
CA PHE A 337 19.51 23.45 -28.93
C PHE A 337 20.64 23.86 -29.89
N ARG A 338 21.24 22.91 -30.59
CA ARG A 338 22.31 23.19 -31.55
C ARG A 338 21.79 23.80 -32.85
N ASP A 339 20.56 23.47 -33.22
CA ASP A 339 19.93 23.86 -34.48
C ASP A 339 19.05 25.13 -34.32
N ARG A 340 19.18 25.84 -33.19
CA ARG A 340 18.65 27.19 -32.93
C ARG A 340 19.78 28.23 -32.91
#